data_da845119530d8cceab08495a23684d08
#
_entry.id   da845119530d8cceab08495a23684d08
#
_cell.length_a   1.000
_cell.length_b   1.000
_cell.length_c   1.000
_cell.angle_alpha   90.00
_cell.angle_beta   90.00
_cell.angle_gamma   90.00
#
_symmetry.space_group_name_H-M   'P 1'
#
loop_
_entity.id
_entity.type
_entity.pdbx_description
1 polymer ?
#
loop_
_entity_poly.entity_id
_entity_poly.type
_entity_poly.pdbx_seq_one_letter_code
_entity_poly.pdbx_strand_id
1 'polypeptide(L)'
;MNISAKNPKAYTDYIASNPALFESIGSIAAGVCVTQTGQDYPGQMFVWNAFDSVKSAMEGLTKYDPAMAPKKLSAMRDIKTSAVWKPLKKFDVAPGYERVTRVMVRPGRLSAFVAAATQMENEAQAAGLNVQIGVFAPIGGGREETGTLTVRFVQPSASEMGQGLDNFFSSEISPESGFAKMISMMRPINDTIEVCQQIYSAS
;
A
#
# COMPACT_ATOMS: atom_id res chain seq x y z
N MET A 1 -4.87 -6.25 -4.83
CA MET A 1 -5.55 -7.44 -4.26
C MET A 1 -4.88 -7.82 -2.95
N ASN A 2 -5.65 -8.08 -1.93
CA ASN A 2 -5.21 -8.76 -0.72
C ASN A 2 -5.42 -10.26 -0.91
N ILE A 3 -4.39 -11.05 -0.67
CA ILE A 3 -4.39 -12.51 -0.85
C ILE A 3 -3.79 -13.21 0.37
N SER A 4 -4.18 -14.46 0.58
CA SER A 4 -3.44 -15.41 1.41
C SER A 4 -2.64 -16.33 0.49
N ALA A 5 -1.33 -16.23 0.51
CA ALA A 5 -0.46 -17.11 -0.25
C ALA A 5 0.03 -18.27 0.63
N LYS A 6 -0.08 -19.52 0.15
CA LYS A 6 0.41 -20.71 0.88
C LYS A 6 1.93 -20.64 1.13
N ASN A 7 2.66 -20.07 0.18
CA ASN A 7 4.08 -19.77 0.27
C ASN A 7 4.33 -18.44 -0.44
N PRO A 8 4.45 -17.32 0.31
CA PRO A 8 4.65 -15.98 -0.25
C PRO A 8 5.83 -15.88 -1.22
N LYS A 9 6.98 -16.48 -0.88
CA LYS A 9 8.16 -16.44 -1.75
C LYS A 9 7.91 -17.16 -3.06
N ALA A 10 7.41 -18.39 -3.02
CA ALA A 10 7.14 -19.16 -4.25
C ALA A 10 6.08 -18.48 -5.12
N TYR A 11 5.08 -17.85 -4.51
CA TYR A 11 4.08 -17.07 -5.24
C TYR A 11 4.71 -15.87 -5.94
N THR A 12 5.54 -15.09 -5.22
CA THR A 12 6.25 -13.94 -5.78
C THR A 12 7.16 -14.34 -6.94
N ASP A 13 7.98 -15.39 -6.76
CA ASP A 13 8.88 -15.90 -7.80
C ASP A 13 8.08 -16.32 -9.06
N TYR A 14 6.92 -16.96 -8.85
CA TYR A 14 6.07 -17.39 -9.96
C TYR A 14 5.52 -16.20 -10.76
N ILE A 15 4.93 -15.20 -10.10
CA ILE A 15 4.34 -14.06 -10.84
C ILE A 15 5.43 -13.17 -11.45
N ALA A 16 6.58 -13.00 -10.81
CA ALA A 16 7.73 -12.27 -11.36
C ALA A 16 8.28 -12.93 -12.65
N SER A 17 8.21 -14.26 -12.73
CA SER A 17 8.63 -15.02 -13.92
C SER A 17 7.58 -15.03 -15.05
N ASN A 18 6.43 -14.37 -14.86
CA ASN A 18 5.32 -14.36 -15.82
C ASN A 18 4.82 -12.94 -16.11
N PRO A 19 5.64 -12.08 -16.75
CA PRO A 19 5.29 -10.66 -17.00
C PRO A 19 4.03 -10.48 -17.82
N ALA A 20 3.70 -11.42 -18.70
CA ALA A 20 2.46 -11.41 -19.49
C ALA A 20 1.17 -11.30 -18.64
N LEU A 21 1.22 -11.71 -17.36
CA LEU A 21 0.10 -11.53 -16.43
C LEU A 21 -0.23 -10.05 -16.20
N PHE A 22 0.78 -9.19 -16.23
CA PHE A 22 0.67 -7.74 -16.00
C PHE A 22 0.45 -6.98 -17.31
N GLU A 23 1.15 -7.38 -18.37
CA GLU A 23 1.01 -6.82 -19.72
C GLU A 23 -0.41 -6.96 -20.24
N SER A 24 -1.01 -8.13 -20.05
CA SER A 24 -2.37 -8.44 -20.55
C SER A 24 -3.45 -7.51 -20.03
N ILE A 25 -3.26 -6.95 -18.83
CA ILE A 25 -4.19 -6.01 -18.20
C ILE A 25 -3.80 -4.54 -18.41
N GLY A 26 -2.66 -4.27 -19.07
CA GLY A 26 -2.15 -2.92 -19.30
C GLY A 26 -1.52 -2.27 -18.07
N SER A 27 -0.98 -3.06 -17.15
CA SER A 27 -0.23 -2.54 -16.00
C SER A 27 1.09 -1.91 -16.46
N ILE A 28 1.43 -0.74 -15.92
CA ILE A 28 2.72 -0.07 -16.17
C ILE A 28 3.80 -0.50 -15.18
N ALA A 29 3.41 -0.95 -14.00
CA ALA A 29 4.28 -1.58 -13.01
C ALA A 29 3.44 -2.48 -12.10
N ALA A 30 4.07 -3.49 -11.52
CA ALA A 30 3.42 -4.36 -10.54
C ALA A 30 4.40 -4.78 -9.45
N GLY A 31 3.85 -5.12 -8.29
CA GLY A 31 4.64 -5.59 -7.18
C GLY A 31 3.83 -6.33 -6.13
N VAL A 32 4.56 -6.73 -5.11
CA VAL A 32 4.00 -7.41 -3.95
C VAL A 32 4.51 -6.77 -2.67
N CYS A 33 3.66 -6.77 -1.66
CA CYS A 33 4.02 -6.45 -0.28
C CYS A 33 3.67 -7.64 0.60
N VAL A 34 4.66 -8.22 1.28
CA VAL A 34 4.47 -9.35 2.19
C VAL A 34 4.31 -8.81 3.61
N THR A 35 3.19 -9.08 4.25
CA THR A 35 2.93 -8.65 5.62
C THR A 35 3.83 -9.42 6.59
N GLN A 36 4.60 -8.69 7.39
CA GLN A 36 5.53 -9.24 8.38
C GLN A 36 4.90 -9.32 9.76
N THR A 37 4.17 -8.27 10.14
CA THR A 37 3.45 -8.18 11.42
C THR A 37 2.07 -7.58 11.22
N GLY A 38 1.13 -7.87 12.12
CA GLY A 38 -0.24 -7.35 12.07
C GLY A 38 -1.14 -8.06 11.07
N GLN A 39 -0.77 -9.26 10.59
CA GLN A 39 -1.55 -10.01 9.61
C GLN A 39 -2.87 -10.52 10.20
N ASP A 40 -3.94 -10.40 9.43
CA ASP A 40 -5.27 -10.93 9.77
C ASP A 40 -5.37 -12.45 9.52
N TYR A 41 -4.50 -12.99 8.64
CA TYR A 41 -4.47 -14.40 8.26
C TYR A 41 -3.07 -14.83 7.78
N PRO A 42 -2.73 -16.13 7.88
CA PRO A 42 -1.43 -16.65 7.43
C PRO A 42 -1.18 -16.37 5.94
N GLY A 43 0.05 -15.97 5.62
CA GLY A 43 0.48 -15.72 4.24
C GLY A 43 -0.14 -14.49 3.60
N GLN A 44 -0.58 -13.53 4.40
CA GLN A 44 -1.13 -12.25 3.91
C GLN A 44 -0.11 -11.52 3.05
N MET A 45 -0.56 -11.16 1.86
CA MET A 45 0.20 -10.35 0.90
C MET A 45 -0.73 -9.35 0.22
N PHE A 46 -0.17 -8.22 -0.13
CA PHE A 46 -0.79 -7.25 -1.02
C PHE A 46 -0.13 -7.33 -2.39
N VAL A 47 -0.91 -7.65 -3.44
CA VAL A 47 -0.45 -7.65 -4.84
C VAL A 47 -1.02 -6.42 -5.53
N TRP A 48 -0.15 -5.56 -6.04
CA TRP A 48 -0.56 -4.33 -6.66
C TRP A 48 -0.15 -4.26 -8.13
N ASN A 49 -0.94 -3.52 -8.90
CA ASN A 49 -0.69 -3.11 -10.26
C ASN A 49 -0.85 -1.61 -10.35
N ALA A 50 0.10 -0.92 -10.98
CA ALA A 50 0.02 0.51 -11.25
C ALA A 50 -0.50 0.76 -12.67
N PHE A 51 -1.24 1.84 -12.82
CA PHE A 51 -1.81 2.32 -14.07
C PHE A 51 -1.68 3.84 -14.13
N ASP A 52 -1.62 4.42 -15.34
CA ASP A 52 -1.52 5.87 -15.51
C ASP A 52 -2.73 6.64 -14.98
N SER A 53 -3.89 5.99 -14.93
CA SER A 53 -5.14 6.61 -14.52
C SER A 53 -6.13 5.61 -13.94
N VAL A 54 -7.15 6.12 -13.24
CA VAL A 54 -8.30 5.30 -12.81
C VAL A 54 -9.02 4.71 -14.03
N LYS A 55 -9.08 5.43 -15.15
CA LYS A 55 -9.66 4.92 -16.40
C LYS A 55 -8.94 3.66 -16.85
N SER A 56 -7.60 3.71 -17.01
CA SER A 56 -6.82 2.55 -17.42
C SER A 56 -6.87 1.40 -16.41
N ALA A 57 -6.95 1.70 -15.11
CA ALA A 57 -7.18 0.68 -14.10
C ALA A 57 -8.54 -0.02 -14.26
N MET A 58 -9.60 0.74 -14.54
CA MET A 58 -10.94 0.17 -14.82
C MET A 58 -10.97 -0.66 -16.12
N GLU A 59 -10.28 -0.22 -17.17
CA GLU A 59 -10.10 -1.01 -18.38
C GLU A 59 -9.32 -2.30 -18.11
N GLY A 60 -8.31 -2.25 -17.24
CA GLY A 60 -7.58 -3.44 -16.77
C GLY A 60 -8.48 -4.46 -16.08
N LEU A 61 -9.44 -4.01 -15.27
CA LEU A 61 -10.41 -4.91 -14.62
C LEU A 61 -11.27 -5.66 -15.62
N THR A 62 -11.57 -5.11 -16.79
CA THR A 62 -12.36 -5.82 -17.82
C THR A 62 -11.57 -6.94 -18.50
N LYS A 63 -10.25 -6.91 -18.40
CA LYS A 63 -9.34 -7.91 -18.99
C LYS A 63 -8.91 -8.97 -17.97
N TYR A 64 -9.13 -8.74 -16.69
CA TYR A 64 -8.73 -9.65 -15.61
C TYR A 64 -9.94 -10.43 -15.09
N ASP A 65 -9.92 -11.74 -15.29
CA ASP A 65 -10.87 -12.68 -14.66
C ASP A 65 -10.08 -13.63 -13.75
N PRO A 66 -10.26 -13.56 -12.42
CA PRO A 66 -9.62 -14.48 -11.49
C PRO A 66 -9.94 -15.96 -11.76
N ALA A 67 -11.13 -16.25 -12.31
CA ALA A 67 -11.55 -17.62 -12.64
C ALA A 67 -10.76 -18.20 -13.83
N MET A 68 -10.25 -17.33 -14.71
CA MET A 68 -9.42 -17.70 -15.86
C MET A 68 -7.92 -17.73 -15.54
N ALA A 69 -7.54 -17.43 -14.31
CA ALA A 69 -6.14 -17.49 -13.91
C ALA A 69 -5.56 -18.91 -14.10
N PRO A 70 -4.26 -19.03 -14.49
CA PRO A 70 -3.63 -20.34 -14.60
C PRO A 70 -3.84 -21.19 -13.35
N LYS A 71 -4.18 -22.48 -13.53
CA LYS A 71 -4.46 -23.40 -12.40
C LYS A 71 -3.35 -23.38 -11.33
N LYS A 72 -2.11 -23.28 -11.76
CA LYS A 72 -0.96 -23.20 -10.85
C LYS A 72 -1.03 -21.93 -10.00
N LEU A 73 -1.34 -20.76 -10.58
CA LEU A 73 -1.48 -19.50 -9.86
C LEU A 73 -2.63 -19.55 -8.86
N SER A 74 -3.79 -20.07 -9.31
CA SER A 74 -4.99 -20.21 -8.46
C SER A 74 -4.73 -21.13 -7.26
N ALA A 75 -3.95 -22.20 -7.44
CA ALA A 75 -3.61 -23.15 -6.38
C ALA A 75 -2.65 -22.56 -5.32
N MET A 76 -1.95 -21.47 -5.62
CA MET A 76 -0.95 -20.85 -4.73
C MET A 76 -1.54 -19.81 -3.78
N ARG A 77 -2.76 -19.32 -4.07
CA ARG A 77 -3.37 -18.21 -3.33
C ARG A 77 -4.87 -18.37 -3.14
N ASP A 78 -5.38 -17.68 -2.11
CA ASP A 78 -6.78 -17.35 -1.93
C ASP A 78 -6.94 -15.81 -1.99
N ILE A 79 -7.78 -15.30 -2.89
CA ILE A 79 -8.06 -13.86 -2.97
C ILE A 79 -9.05 -13.51 -1.86
N LYS A 80 -8.68 -12.55 -1.01
CA LYS A 80 -9.51 -12.07 0.10
C LYS A 80 -10.30 -10.84 -0.30
N THR A 81 -9.61 -9.79 -0.80
CA THR A 81 -10.24 -8.55 -1.25
C THR A 81 -9.53 -8.00 -2.48
N SER A 82 -10.23 -7.18 -3.23
CA SER A 82 -9.67 -6.43 -4.36
C SER A 82 -10.31 -5.04 -4.42
N ALA A 83 -9.52 -4.04 -4.72
CA ALA A 83 -9.98 -2.66 -4.92
C ALA A 83 -9.08 -1.94 -5.92
N VAL A 84 -9.60 -0.90 -6.55
CA VAL A 84 -8.79 0.12 -7.20
C VAL A 84 -8.42 1.16 -6.15
N TRP A 85 -7.16 1.56 -6.11
CA TRP A 85 -6.65 2.52 -5.15
C TRP A 85 -6.23 3.80 -5.86
N LYS A 86 -6.77 4.93 -5.43
CA LYS A 86 -6.38 6.25 -5.95
C LYS A 86 -5.45 6.93 -4.96
N PRO A 87 -4.18 7.22 -5.33
CA PRO A 87 -3.33 8.08 -4.52
C PRO A 87 -3.92 9.49 -4.47
N LEU A 88 -4.01 10.07 -3.27
CA LEU A 88 -4.56 11.40 -3.02
C LEU A 88 -3.48 12.49 -2.98
N LYS A 89 -2.22 12.10 -3.00
CA LYS A 89 -1.04 12.95 -3.17
C LYS A 89 -0.02 12.22 -4.04
N LYS A 90 1.01 12.92 -4.51
CA LYS A 90 2.10 12.29 -5.27
C LYS A 90 2.71 11.16 -4.43
N PHE A 91 2.90 10.02 -5.05
CA PHE A 91 3.52 8.84 -4.45
C PHE A 91 4.26 8.08 -5.54
N ASP A 92 5.55 7.89 -5.35
CA ASP A 92 6.39 7.11 -6.27
C ASP A 92 6.48 5.68 -5.74
N VAL A 93 6.10 4.72 -6.58
CA VAL A 93 6.14 3.31 -6.21
C VAL A 93 7.60 2.86 -6.16
N ALA A 94 8.05 2.45 -4.99
CA ALA A 94 9.42 2.01 -4.75
C ALA A 94 9.42 0.77 -3.85
N PRO A 95 10.42 -0.13 -3.98
CA PRO A 95 10.61 -1.21 -3.03
C PRO A 95 11.01 -0.65 -1.67
N GLY A 96 10.67 -1.35 -0.60
CA GLY A 96 11.05 -0.95 0.75
C GLY A 96 10.28 -1.66 1.85
N TYR A 97 10.52 -1.18 3.05
CA TYR A 97 9.73 -1.50 4.23
C TYR A 97 8.64 -0.46 4.39
N GLU A 98 7.44 -0.92 4.65
CA GLU A 98 6.27 -0.05 4.77
C GLU A 98 5.53 -0.32 6.08
N ARG A 99 5.22 0.75 6.82
CA ARG A 99 4.16 0.72 7.81
C ARG A 99 2.88 1.16 7.14
N VAL A 100 1.88 0.30 7.15
CA VAL A 100 0.61 0.52 6.46
C VAL A 100 -0.50 0.61 7.50
N THR A 101 -1.11 1.78 7.58
CA THR A 101 -2.20 2.02 8.53
C THR A 101 -3.51 2.27 7.77
N ARG A 102 -4.53 1.47 8.04
CA ARG A 102 -5.90 1.73 7.59
C ARG A 102 -6.61 2.64 8.58
N VAL A 103 -7.21 3.71 8.08
CA VAL A 103 -7.81 4.75 8.92
C VAL A 103 -9.20 5.17 8.45
N MET A 104 -10.04 5.58 9.37
CA MET A 104 -11.23 6.38 9.08
C MET A 104 -10.93 7.85 9.36
N VAL A 105 -11.13 8.70 8.37
CA VAL A 105 -10.97 10.16 8.49
C VAL A 105 -12.33 10.79 8.78
N ARG A 106 -12.37 11.78 9.68
CA ARG A 106 -13.60 12.51 10.03
C ARG A 106 -14.21 13.15 8.78
N PRO A 107 -15.53 13.11 8.60
CA PRO A 107 -16.22 13.74 7.47
C PRO A 107 -15.81 15.20 7.28
N GLY A 108 -15.60 15.61 6.03
CA GLY A 108 -15.17 16.96 5.67
C GLY A 108 -13.69 17.29 5.94
N ARG A 109 -12.89 16.33 6.46
CA ARG A 109 -11.48 16.55 6.79
C ARG A 109 -10.49 15.97 5.79
N LEU A 110 -10.94 15.37 4.70
CA LEU A 110 -10.06 14.67 3.74
C LEU A 110 -8.91 15.55 3.24
N SER A 111 -9.20 16.75 2.73
CA SER A 111 -8.15 17.65 2.20
C SER A 111 -7.17 18.09 3.28
N ALA A 112 -7.66 18.40 4.47
CA ALA A 112 -6.81 18.77 5.62
C ALA A 112 -5.94 17.59 6.07
N PHE A 113 -6.48 16.36 6.04
CA PHE A 113 -5.74 15.14 6.35
C PHE A 113 -4.61 14.88 5.36
N VAL A 114 -4.86 15.01 4.05
CA VAL A 114 -3.84 14.86 3.00
C VAL A 114 -2.77 15.94 3.13
N ALA A 115 -3.14 17.19 3.43
CA ALA A 115 -2.19 18.27 3.68
C ALA A 115 -1.31 17.99 4.91
N ALA A 116 -1.89 17.47 6.00
CA ALA A 116 -1.16 17.09 7.19
C ALA A 116 -0.19 15.91 6.94
N ALA A 117 -0.58 14.93 6.12
CA ALA A 117 0.31 13.85 5.69
C ALA A 117 1.50 14.37 4.86
N THR A 118 1.25 15.35 3.99
CA THR A 118 2.33 16.01 3.21
C THR A 118 3.25 16.82 4.13
N GLN A 119 2.69 17.53 5.11
CA GLN A 119 3.48 18.24 6.11
C GLN A 119 4.37 17.29 6.90
N MET A 120 3.83 16.16 7.39
CA MET A 120 4.58 15.15 8.13
C MET A 120 5.74 14.56 7.31
N GLU A 121 5.51 14.28 6.02
CA GLU A 121 6.56 13.81 5.11
C GLU A 121 7.70 14.83 4.99
N ASN A 122 7.36 16.09 4.75
CA ASN A 122 8.34 17.17 4.63
C ASN A 122 9.12 17.37 5.93
N GLU A 123 8.46 17.32 7.09
CA GLU A 123 9.10 17.43 8.40
C GLU A 123 10.10 16.27 8.63
N ALA A 124 9.70 15.04 8.32
CA ALA A 124 10.55 13.86 8.46
C ALA A 124 11.76 13.92 7.50
N GLN A 125 11.55 14.33 6.25
CA GLN A 125 12.63 14.50 5.28
C GLN A 125 13.60 15.63 5.70
N ALA A 126 13.08 16.74 6.22
CA ALA A 126 13.90 17.82 6.76
C ALA A 126 14.73 17.39 8.00
N ALA A 127 14.25 16.40 8.75
CA ALA A 127 14.98 15.75 9.84
C ALA A 127 15.98 14.68 9.37
N GLY A 128 16.16 14.50 8.05
CA GLY A 128 17.12 13.57 7.46
C GLY A 128 16.61 12.15 7.27
N LEU A 129 15.31 11.88 7.47
CA LEU A 129 14.73 10.57 7.22
C LEU A 129 14.41 10.39 5.72
N ASN A 130 14.80 9.26 5.16
CA ASN A 130 14.41 8.87 3.81
C ASN A 130 13.03 8.18 3.84
N VAL A 131 11.98 8.98 3.92
CA VAL A 131 10.61 8.50 4.04
C VAL A 131 9.72 9.09 2.95
N GLN A 132 8.78 8.28 2.45
CA GLN A 132 7.68 8.73 1.63
C GLN A 132 6.36 8.34 2.30
N ILE A 133 5.39 9.26 2.30
CA ILE A 133 4.05 9.01 2.87
C ILE A 133 3.01 9.02 1.76
N GLY A 134 2.38 7.87 1.51
CA GLY A 134 1.25 7.74 0.60
C GLY A 134 -0.08 7.79 1.33
N VAL A 135 -1.09 8.43 0.73
CA VAL A 135 -2.48 8.39 1.18
C VAL A 135 -3.33 7.91 0.02
N PHE A 136 -4.05 6.82 0.23
CA PHE A 136 -4.80 6.15 -0.83
C PHE A 136 -6.28 6.02 -0.46
N ALA A 137 -7.15 6.32 -1.43
CA ALA A 137 -8.58 6.08 -1.33
C ALA A 137 -8.97 4.83 -2.11
N PRO A 138 -9.73 3.89 -1.51
CA PRO A 138 -10.24 2.72 -2.20
C PRO A 138 -11.45 3.08 -3.08
N ILE A 139 -11.53 2.42 -4.22
CA ILE A 139 -12.66 2.46 -5.14
C ILE A 139 -13.14 1.02 -5.34
N GLY A 140 -14.38 0.72 -4.93
CA GLY A 140 -14.97 -0.61 -5.09
C GLY A 140 -14.39 -1.70 -4.17
N GLY A 141 -13.83 -1.33 -3.03
CA GLY A 141 -13.19 -2.27 -2.09
C GLY A 141 -14.14 -3.05 -1.16
N GLY A 142 -15.46 -3.00 -1.41
CA GLY A 142 -16.45 -3.70 -0.59
C GLY A 142 -16.61 -3.13 0.81
N ARG A 143 -17.24 -3.91 1.70
CA ARG A 143 -17.54 -3.49 3.07
C ARG A 143 -16.28 -3.12 3.86
N GLU A 144 -15.20 -3.85 3.66
CA GLU A 144 -13.95 -3.71 4.42
C GLU A 144 -13.25 -2.38 4.15
N GLU A 145 -13.32 -1.88 2.91
CA GLU A 145 -12.61 -0.68 2.49
C GLU A 145 -13.50 0.57 2.43
N THR A 146 -14.83 0.40 2.48
CA THR A 146 -15.76 1.53 2.38
C THR A 146 -15.61 2.49 3.56
N GLY A 147 -15.33 3.77 3.26
CA GLY A 147 -15.16 4.83 4.25
C GLY A 147 -13.77 4.87 4.90
N THR A 148 -12.83 4.05 4.41
CA THR A 148 -11.45 4.03 4.90
C THR A 148 -10.50 4.75 3.94
N LEU A 149 -9.32 5.08 4.43
CA LEU A 149 -8.13 5.42 3.66
C LEU A 149 -7.00 4.52 4.11
N THR A 150 -6.02 4.28 3.22
CA THR A 150 -4.76 3.64 3.58
C THR A 150 -3.65 4.68 3.58
N VAL A 151 -2.91 4.76 4.67
CA VAL A 151 -1.69 5.56 4.80
C VAL A 151 -0.51 4.61 4.78
N ARG A 152 0.45 4.86 3.90
CA ARG A 152 1.68 4.07 3.75
C ARG A 152 2.88 4.93 4.07
N PHE A 153 3.69 4.52 5.04
CA PHE A 153 4.97 5.10 5.38
C PHE A 153 6.05 4.18 4.81
N VAL A 154 6.77 4.64 3.80
CA VAL A 154 7.74 3.83 3.05
C VAL A 154 9.15 4.29 3.35
N GLN A 155 10.02 3.35 3.70
CA GLN A 155 11.46 3.57 3.90
C GLN A 155 12.25 2.47 3.18
N PRO A 156 13.49 2.76 2.71
CA PRO A 156 14.24 1.82 1.88
C PRO A 156 14.63 0.52 2.57
N SER A 157 14.75 0.52 3.90
CA SER A 157 15.24 -0.64 4.66
C SER A 157 14.58 -0.78 6.02
N ALA A 158 14.66 -2.00 6.60
CA ALA A 158 14.23 -2.27 7.97
C ALA A 158 14.95 -1.40 8.99
N SER A 159 16.24 -1.14 8.78
CA SER A 159 17.06 -0.30 9.67
C SER A 159 16.57 1.14 9.67
N GLU A 160 16.28 1.71 8.49
CA GLU A 160 15.74 3.07 8.39
C GLU A 160 14.33 3.15 8.96
N MET A 161 13.48 2.15 8.72
CA MET A 161 12.16 2.07 9.34
C MET A 161 12.25 2.02 10.86
N GLY A 162 13.13 1.18 11.42
CA GLY A 162 13.36 1.09 12.85
C GLY A 162 13.86 2.42 13.43
N GLN A 163 14.87 3.03 12.82
CA GLN A 163 15.40 4.32 13.24
C GLN A 163 14.35 5.43 13.20
N GLY A 164 13.52 5.47 12.14
CA GLY A 164 12.42 6.43 12.03
C GLY A 164 11.39 6.26 13.16
N LEU A 165 11.05 5.02 13.51
CA LEU A 165 10.14 4.71 14.63
C LEU A 165 10.77 5.06 15.98
N ASP A 166 12.04 4.72 16.22
CA ASP A 166 12.76 5.09 17.46
C ASP A 166 12.79 6.60 17.64
N ASN A 167 13.12 7.35 16.59
CA ASN A 167 13.11 8.82 16.63
C ASN A 167 11.70 9.35 16.92
N PHE A 168 10.68 8.78 16.29
CA PHE A 168 9.29 9.17 16.49
C PHE A 168 8.83 8.95 17.94
N PHE A 169 9.10 7.79 18.53
CA PHE A 169 8.67 7.46 19.89
C PHE A 169 9.49 8.16 20.99
N SER A 170 10.71 8.58 20.69
CA SER A 170 11.57 9.32 21.64
C SER A 170 11.40 10.85 21.58
N SER A 171 10.71 11.38 20.58
CA SER A 171 10.55 12.82 20.37
C SER A 171 9.27 13.34 21.02
N GLU A 172 9.32 14.58 21.53
CA GLU A 172 8.11 15.31 21.87
C GLU A 172 7.34 15.68 20.59
N ILE A 173 6.07 15.33 20.56
CA ILE A 173 5.20 15.61 19.42
C ILE A 173 4.64 17.03 19.56
N SER A 174 5.11 17.94 18.72
CA SER A 174 4.53 19.28 18.64
C SER A 174 3.07 19.22 18.19
N PRO A 175 2.15 19.95 18.86
CA PRO A 175 0.75 20.05 18.43
C PRO A 175 0.57 20.55 16.99
N GLU A 176 1.52 21.33 16.49
CA GLU A 176 1.51 21.89 15.14
C GLU A 176 2.11 20.96 14.07
N SER A 177 2.68 19.82 14.46
CA SER A 177 3.25 18.84 13.54
C SER A 177 2.19 18.22 12.63
N GLY A 178 2.63 17.80 11.44
CA GLY A 178 1.79 17.06 10.51
C GLY A 178 1.21 15.79 11.14
N PHE A 179 1.98 15.08 11.97
CA PHE A 179 1.51 13.91 12.70
C PHE A 179 0.38 14.25 13.68
N ALA A 180 0.56 15.25 14.55
CA ALA A 180 -0.47 15.64 15.52
C ALA A 180 -1.77 16.05 14.83
N LYS A 181 -1.66 16.78 13.72
CA LYS A 181 -2.82 17.15 12.88
C LYS A 181 -3.49 15.91 12.27
N MET A 182 -2.72 14.94 11.72
CA MET A 182 -3.27 13.71 11.17
C MET A 182 -4.07 12.93 12.22
N ILE A 183 -3.46 12.61 13.37
CA ILE A 183 -4.11 11.78 14.39
C ILE A 183 -5.36 12.47 14.99
N SER A 184 -5.40 13.81 15.03
CA SER A 184 -6.58 14.55 15.47
C SER A 184 -7.79 14.37 14.55
N MET A 185 -7.56 13.98 13.29
CA MET A 185 -8.61 13.87 12.26
C MET A 185 -8.98 12.42 11.93
N MET A 186 -8.24 11.43 12.43
CA MET A 186 -8.43 10.02 12.05
C MET A 186 -8.68 9.11 13.24
N ARG A 187 -9.18 7.91 12.95
CA ARG A 187 -9.19 6.75 13.83
C ARG A 187 -8.54 5.58 13.11
N PRO A 188 -7.44 5.00 13.64
CA PRO A 188 -6.84 3.82 13.05
C PRO A 188 -7.78 2.60 13.18
N ILE A 189 -7.74 1.72 12.20
CA ILE A 189 -8.51 0.48 12.12
C ILE A 189 -7.58 -0.73 12.17
N ASN A 190 -6.49 -0.68 11.38
CA ASN A 190 -5.50 -1.73 11.27
C ASN A 190 -4.13 -1.09 11.04
N ASP A 191 -3.06 -1.77 11.45
CA ASP A 191 -1.67 -1.32 11.31
C ASP A 191 -0.78 -2.55 11.06
N THR A 192 -0.05 -2.54 9.95
CA THR A 192 0.83 -3.64 9.54
C THR A 192 2.22 -3.14 9.18
N ILE A 193 3.22 -4.02 9.29
CA ILE A 193 4.53 -3.84 8.66
C ILE A 193 4.61 -4.78 7.47
N GLU A 194 4.98 -4.23 6.32
CA GLU A 194 5.07 -4.95 5.05
C GLU A 194 6.46 -4.78 4.43
N VAL A 195 6.91 -5.79 3.71
CA VAL A 195 8.09 -5.70 2.84
C VAL A 195 7.62 -5.72 1.41
N CYS A 196 7.87 -4.63 0.70
CA CYS A 196 7.40 -4.42 -0.66
C CYS A 196 8.52 -4.53 -1.67
N GLN A 197 8.22 -5.13 -2.81
CA GLN A 197 9.12 -5.20 -3.96
C GLN A 197 8.34 -5.01 -5.26
N GLN A 198 8.95 -4.31 -6.19
CA GLN A 198 8.47 -4.24 -7.57
C GLN A 198 8.98 -5.46 -8.33
N ILE A 199 8.09 -6.13 -9.08
CA ILE A 199 8.39 -7.37 -9.81
C ILE A 199 8.18 -7.24 -11.30
N TYR A 200 7.57 -6.14 -11.75
CA TYR A 200 7.31 -5.85 -13.16
C TYR A 200 7.38 -4.34 -13.41
N SER A 201 7.92 -3.96 -14.57
CA SER A 201 7.85 -2.62 -15.13
C SER A 201 7.65 -2.75 -16.64
N ALA A 202 6.69 -2.02 -17.19
CA ALA A 202 6.54 -1.92 -18.64
C ALA A 202 7.79 -1.24 -19.24
N SER A 203 8.24 -1.75 -20.37
CA SER A 203 9.36 -1.21 -21.15
C SER A 203 8.93 -0.01 -21.98
#